data_06f76240b2c210593fa2c295564448de
#
_entry.id   06f76240b2c210593fa2c295564448de
#
_cell.length_a   1.000
_cell.length_b   1.000
_cell.length_c   1.000
_cell.angle_alpha   90.00
_cell.angle_beta   90.00
_cell.angle_gamma   90.00
#
_symmetry.space_group_name_H-M   'P 1'
#
loop_
_entity.id
_entity.type
_entity.pdbx_description
1 polymer ?
#
loop_
_entity_poly.entity_id
_entity_poly.type
_entity_poly.pdbx_seq_one_letter_code
_entity_poly.pdbx_strand_id
1 'polypeptide(L)'
;MNLFIDAFLWIIDPANWVPGGQSPLPVQDRLAEHLLYTFIAVLIAAVIAMPLGFYIGHTGKGRQFVISFTGAMRALPTLGVLFFLTMVLGYSMISTTANFLGTMIALVLLAIPSILAGAYSGLESVDRQTIDSARASGMTELQILTKVEIPLSLPLIVGGLRAGVLQVIATVTIASYVGLGGLGRIIASGIGLNDYDRILGGAILVTVLALLVDAVFAIIQRLTATPGVGSARETERDSLRRRAPGPSTTVGTPIQERE
;
A
#
# COMPACT_ATOMS: atom_id res chain seq x y z
N MET A 1 -12.68 -4.11 -35.02
CA MET A 1 -12.41 -2.95 -34.15
C MET A 1 -11.34 -3.37 -33.15
N ASN A 2 -10.38 -2.50 -32.91
CA ASN A 2 -9.30 -2.81 -31.97
C ASN A 2 -9.64 -2.10 -30.65
N LEU A 3 -10.22 -2.81 -29.71
CA LEU A 3 -10.73 -2.30 -28.43
C LEU A 3 -9.74 -1.36 -27.71
N PHE A 4 -8.44 -1.65 -27.81
CA PHE A 4 -7.41 -0.78 -27.22
C PHE A 4 -7.27 0.57 -27.91
N ILE A 5 -7.42 0.59 -29.25
CA ILE A 5 -7.38 1.84 -30.03
C ILE A 5 -8.61 2.68 -29.70
N ASP A 6 -9.78 2.06 -29.65
CA ASP A 6 -11.05 2.72 -29.37
C ASP A 6 -11.06 3.28 -27.94
N ALA A 7 -10.54 2.56 -26.94
CA ALA A 7 -10.34 3.04 -25.57
C ALA A 7 -9.33 4.20 -25.50
N PHE A 8 -8.24 4.15 -26.28
CA PHE A 8 -7.28 5.24 -26.32
C PHE A 8 -7.88 6.49 -26.94
N LEU A 9 -8.63 6.36 -28.04
CA LEU A 9 -9.38 7.45 -28.66
C LEU A 9 -10.38 8.06 -27.68
N TRP A 10 -11.08 7.22 -26.89
CA TRP A 10 -11.97 7.69 -25.83
C TRP A 10 -11.23 8.54 -24.77
N ILE A 11 -10.03 8.11 -24.34
CA ILE A 11 -9.23 8.86 -23.35
C ILE A 11 -8.79 10.22 -23.87
N ILE A 12 -8.39 10.33 -25.14
CA ILE A 12 -7.90 11.59 -25.72
C ILE A 12 -9.01 12.49 -26.26
N ASP A 13 -10.26 12.01 -26.32
CA ASP A 13 -11.40 12.80 -26.80
C ASP A 13 -11.68 13.99 -25.83
N PRO A 14 -11.54 15.24 -26.30
CA PRO A 14 -11.81 16.42 -25.47
C PRO A 14 -13.21 16.45 -24.86
N ALA A 15 -14.20 15.80 -25.49
CA ALA A 15 -15.57 15.75 -24.98
C ALA A 15 -15.67 15.05 -23.62
N ASN A 16 -14.75 14.15 -23.28
CA ASN A 16 -14.71 13.45 -21.99
C ASN A 16 -14.03 14.28 -20.88
N TRP A 17 -13.37 15.39 -21.24
CA TRP A 17 -12.63 16.26 -20.32
C TRP A 17 -13.34 17.59 -20.01
N VAL A 18 -14.39 17.94 -20.74
CA VAL A 18 -15.14 19.20 -20.56
C VAL A 18 -16.54 18.94 -20.01
N PRO A 19 -17.08 19.82 -19.15
CA PRO A 19 -18.46 19.75 -18.69
C PRO A 19 -19.45 19.69 -19.86
N GLY A 20 -20.43 18.78 -19.81
CA GLY A 20 -21.42 18.60 -20.88
C GLY A 20 -21.10 17.52 -21.89
N GLY A 21 -19.96 16.79 -21.73
CA GLY A 21 -19.63 15.60 -22.51
C GLY A 21 -20.50 14.37 -22.19
N GLN A 22 -20.13 13.21 -22.73
CA GLN A 22 -20.86 11.95 -22.58
C GLN A 22 -20.94 11.43 -21.12
N SER A 23 -20.11 11.92 -20.22
CA SER A 23 -20.14 11.57 -18.80
C SER A 23 -20.81 12.69 -18.00
N PRO A 24 -21.57 12.40 -16.94
CA PRO A 24 -22.18 13.44 -16.08
C PRO A 24 -21.14 14.34 -15.38
N LEU A 25 -19.90 13.86 -15.18
CA LEU A 25 -18.74 14.66 -14.73
C LEU A 25 -17.52 14.35 -15.61
N PRO A 26 -16.71 15.38 -15.95
CA PRO A 26 -15.50 15.21 -16.75
C PRO A 26 -14.45 14.34 -16.05
N VAL A 27 -13.56 13.76 -16.86
CA VAL A 27 -12.49 12.86 -16.36
C VAL A 27 -11.61 13.56 -15.32
N GLN A 28 -11.30 14.84 -15.49
CA GLN A 28 -10.49 15.61 -14.54
C GLN A 28 -11.15 15.73 -13.16
N ASP A 29 -12.48 15.93 -13.10
CA ASP A 29 -13.19 16.02 -11.83
C ASP A 29 -13.23 14.66 -11.14
N ARG A 30 -13.42 13.57 -11.91
CA ARG A 30 -13.32 12.20 -11.42
C ARG A 30 -11.94 11.85 -10.90
N LEU A 31 -10.89 12.34 -11.56
CA LEU A 31 -9.52 12.20 -11.11
C LEU A 31 -9.27 12.96 -9.79
N ALA A 32 -9.74 14.21 -9.72
CA ALA A 32 -9.64 15.02 -8.51
C ALA A 32 -10.35 14.38 -7.32
N GLU A 33 -11.60 13.88 -7.51
CA GLU A 33 -12.33 13.11 -6.50
C GLU A 33 -11.55 11.88 -6.05
N HIS A 34 -11.01 11.11 -7.00
CA HIS A 34 -10.25 9.89 -6.71
C HIS A 34 -9.03 10.17 -5.83
N LEU A 35 -8.26 11.19 -6.18
CA LEU A 35 -7.10 11.63 -5.40
C LEU A 35 -7.49 12.18 -4.03
N LEU A 36 -8.57 12.96 -3.94
CA LEU A 36 -9.05 13.52 -2.68
C LEU A 36 -9.47 12.41 -1.71
N TYR A 37 -10.28 11.45 -2.17
CA TYR A 37 -10.72 10.32 -1.33
C TYR A 37 -9.54 9.47 -0.89
N THR A 38 -8.61 9.21 -1.80
CA THR A 38 -7.38 8.48 -1.47
C THR A 38 -6.56 9.23 -0.42
N PHE A 39 -6.35 10.52 -0.60
CA PHE A 39 -5.57 11.34 0.32
C PHE A 39 -6.19 11.39 1.73
N ILE A 40 -7.50 11.66 1.82
CA ILE A 40 -8.21 11.72 3.10
C ILE A 40 -8.14 10.38 3.83
N ALA A 41 -8.46 9.27 3.13
CA ALA A 41 -8.45 7.95 3.74
C ALA A 41 -7.05 7.54 4.23
N VAL A 42 -6.02 7.76 3.41
CA VAL A 42 -4.62 7.45 3.78
C VAL A 42 -4.12 8.33 4.92
N LEU A 43 -4.46 9.62 4.91
CA LEU A 43 -4.08 10.54 5.98
C LEU A 43 -4.66 10.09 7.33
N ILE A 44 -5.96 9.78 7.38
CA ILE A 44 -6.59 9.28 8.60
C ILE A 44 -5.97 7.94 9.03
N ALA A 45 -5.79 7.01 8.09
CA ALA A 45 -5.16 5.73 8.37
C ALA A 45 -3.72 5.89 8.90
N ALA A 46 -2.93 6.81 8.33
CA ALA A 46 -1.56 7.07 8.76
C ALA A 46 -1.50 7.69 10.15
N VAL A 47 -2.39 8.65 10.47
CA VAL A 47 -2.49 9.26 11.81
C VAL A 47 -2.78 8.22 12.88
N ILE A 48 -3.53 7.16 12.56
CA ILE A 48 -3.83 6.07 13.50
C ILE A 48 -2.71 5.03 13.49
N ALA A 49 -2.33 4.55 12.32
CA ALA A 49 -1.46 3.38 12.18
C ALA A 49 0.01 3.68 12.48
N MET A 50 0.53 4.87 12.11
CA MET A 50 1.94 5.19 12.35
C MET A 50 2.30 5.28 13.84
N PRO A 51 1.57 6.03 14.68
CA PRO A 51 1.89 6.08 16.11
C PRO A 51 1.79 4.71 16.78
N LEU A 52 0.77 3.91 16.42
CA LEU A 52 0.63 2.55 16.91
C LEU A 52 1.79 1.66 16.48
N GLY A 53 2.19 1.76 15.20
CA GLY A 53 3.32 1.02 14.64
C GLY A 53 4.65 1.40 15.30
N PHE A 54 4.88 2.68 15.56
CA PHE A 54 6.07 3.17 16.26
C PHE A 54 6.10 2.70 17.72
N TYR A 55 4.98 2.79 18.42
CA TYR A 55 4.88 2.28 19.79
C TYR A 55 5.22 0.79 19.88
N ILE A 56 4.64 0.00 18.98
CA ILE A 56 4.83 -1.46 18.97
C ILE A 56 6.24 -1.84 18.51
N GLY A 57 6.78 -1.17 17.48
CA GLY A 57 8.12 -1.41 16.96
C GLY A 57 9.20 -1.06 17.99
N HIS A 58 9.05 0.08 18.68
CA HIS A 58 9.98 0.54 19.70
C HIS A 58 9.95 -0.32 20.98
N THR A 59 8.75 -0.63 21.49
CA THR A 59 8.59 -1.34 22.77
C THR A 59 8.60 -2.85 22.65
N GLY A 60 8.35 -3.40 21.45
CA GLY A 60 8.10 -4.83 21.23
C GLY A 60 6.76 -5.34 21.76
N LYS A 61 6.00 -4.51 22.50
CA LYS A 61 4.72 -4.89 23.11
C LYS A 61 3.60 -4.93 22.08
N GLY A 62 2.83 -6.01 22.05
CA GLY A 62 1.69 -6.15 21.13
C GLY A 62 2.04 -6.68 19.75
N ARG A 63 3.27 -7.09 19.49
CA ARG A 63 3.72 -7.66 18.21
C ARG A 63 2.79 -8.74 17.67
N GLN A 64 2.46 -9.74 18.50
CA GLN A 64 1.60 -10.85 18.10
C GLN A 64 0.19 -10.38 17.73
N PHE A 65 -0.34 -9.40 18.47
CA PHE A 65 -1.63 -8.80 18.16
C PHE A 65 -1.61 -8.13 16.78
N VAL A 66 -0.57 -7.35 16.45
CA VAL A 66 -0.45 -6.68 15.15
C VAL A 66 -0.35 -7.69 14.01
N ILE A 67 0.46 -8.74 14.15
CA ILE A 67 0.59 -9.79 13.14
C ILE A 67 -0.77 -10.44 12.89
N SER A 68 -1.47 -10.84 13.94
CA SER A 68 -2.79 -11.47 13.81
C SER A 68 -3.84 -10.53 13.27
N PHE A 69 -3.89 -9.29 13.76
CA PHE A 69 -4.83 -8.25 13.30
C PHE A 69 -4.63 -7.90 11.83
N THR A 70 -3.39 -7.61 11.41
CA THR A 70 -3.10 -7.28 10.01
C THR A 70 -3.38 -8.45 9.08
N GLY A 71 -3.13 -9.68 9.51
CA GLY A 71 -3.49 -10.90 8.79
C GLY A 71 -5.00 -11.05 8.64
N ALA A 72 -5.77 -10.91 9.72
CA ALA A 72 -7.23 -11.00 9.71
C ALA A 72 -7.86 -9.91 8.83
N MET A 73 -7.38 -8.66 8.94
CA MET A 73 -7.90 -7.54 8.12
C MET A 73 -7.68 -7.74 6.62
N ARG A 74 -6.57 -8.36 6.23
CA ARG A 74 -6.29 -8.68 4.81
C ARG A 74 -7.16 -9.83 4.27
N ALA A 75 -7.70 -10.66 5.13
CA ALA A 75 -8.61 -11.73 4.74
C ALA A 75 -10.05 -11.25 4.49
N LEU A 76 -10.40 -10.02 4.92
CA LEU A 76 -11.72 -9.46 4.71
C LEU A 76 -11.97 -9.14 3.23
N PRO A 77 -13.11 -9.58 2.66
CA PRO A 77 -13.46 -9.23 1.30
C PRO A 77 -13.79 -7.73 1.20
N THR A 78 -13.00 -6.98 0.43
CA THR A 78 -13.10 -5.52 0.30
C THR A 78 -14.53 -5.05 -0.03
N LEU A 79 -15.16 -5.66 -1.04
CA LEU A 79 -16.55 -5.37 -1.39
C LEU A 79 -17.51 -5.65 -0.25
N GLY A 80 -17.30 -6.75 0.48
CA GLY A 80 -18.16 -7.09 1.62
C GLY A 80 -18.10 -6.02 2.71
N VAL A 81 -16.91 -5.53 3.06
CA VAL A 81 -16.72 -4.45 4.04
C VAL A 81 -17.38 -3.15 3.56
N LEU A 82 -17.20 -2.77 2.29
CA LEU A 82 -17.83 -1.59 1.69
C LEU A 82 -19.35 -1.65 1.80
N PHE A 83 -19.96 -2.71 1.29
CA PHE A 83 -21.43 -2.86 1.33
C PHE A 83 -21.96 -2.97 2.75
N PHE A 84 -21.30 -3.70 3.62
CA PHE A 84 -21.70 -3.83 5.01
C PHE A 84 -21.76 -2.48 5.72
N LEU A 85 -20.68 -1.70 5.63
CA LEU A 85 -20.60 -0.40 6.31
C LEU A 85 -21.58 0.63 5.72
N THR A 86 -21.73 0.67 4.40
CA THR A 86 -22.70 1.57 3.76
C THR A 86 -24.13 1.19 4.09
N MET A 87 -24.45 -0.11 4.18
CA MET A 87 -25.78 -0.59 4.54
C MET A 87 -26.12 -0.31 6.01
N VAL A 88 -25.18 -0.59 6.92
CA VAL A 88 -25.40 -0.34 8.37
C VAL A 88 -25.59 1.14 8.64
N LEU A 89 -24.79 2.02 8.05
CA LEU A 89 -24.93 3.46 8.21
C LEU A 89 -26.18 4.00 7.48
N GLY A 90 -26.54 3.41 6.35
CA GLY A 90 -27.73 3.78 5.56
C GLY A 90 -29.05 3.54 6.30
N TYR A 91 -29.07 2.66 7.31
CA TYR A 91 -30.23 2.46 8.17
C TYR A 91 -30.54 3.68 9.06
N SER A 92 -29.51 4.42 9.46
CA SER A 92 -29.64 5.53 10.45
C SER A 92 -29.40 6.91 9.86
N MET A 93 -28.92 7.03 8.62
CA MET A 93 -28.49 8.29 8.00
C MET A 93 -29.08 8.47 6.60
N ILE A 94 -29.02 9.72 6.09
CA ILE A 94 -29.36 10.01 4.70
C ILE A 94 -28.40 9.22 3.79
N SER A 95 -28.94 8.54 2.79
CA SER A 95 -28.22 7.60 1.90
C SER A 95 -26.90 8.16 1.35
N THR A 96 -26.84 9.41 0.92
CA THR A 96 -25.60 10.03 0.39
C THR A 96 -24.53 10.16 1.46
N THR A 97 -24.87 10.58 2.66
CA THR A 97 -23.94 10.71 3.80
C THR A 97 -23.49 9.34 4.28
N ALA A 98 -24.40 8.37 4.33
CA ALA A 98 -24.10 6.98 4.71
C ALA A 98 -23.10 6.34 3.73
N ASN A 99 -23.31 6.53 2.43
CA ASN A 99 -22.41 6.00 1.39
C ASN A 99 -21.01 6.61 1.51
N PHE A 100 -20.92 7.93 1.70
CA PHE A 100 -19.64 8.60 1.87
C PHE A 100 -18.91 8.14 3.13
N LEU A 101 -19.57 8.21 4.30
CA LEU A 101 -18.95 7.82 5.58
C LEU A 101 -18.63 6.34 5.63
N GLY A 102 -19.53 5.46 5.21
CA GLY A 102 -19.30 4.02 5.17
C GLY A 102 -18.12 3.65 4.30
N THR A 103 -18.02 4.29 3.14
CA THR A 103 -16.89 4.08 2.24
C THR A 103 -15.60 4.63 2.84
N MET A 104 -15.58 5.85 3.40
CA MET A 104 -14.39 6.41 4.04
C MET A 104 -13.89 5.53 5.19
N ILE A 105 -14.77 5.04 6.04
CA ILE A 105 -14.42 4.12 7.13
C ILE A 105 -13.82 2.83 6.56
N ALA A 106 -14.41 2.25 5.51
CA ALA A 106 -13.89 1.05 4.87
C ALA A 106 -12.48 1.28 4.29
N LEU A 107 -12.27 2.39 3.57
CA LEU A 107 -10.97 2.75 3.00
C LEU A 107 -9.89 2.91 4.08
N VAL A 108 -10.21 3.59 5.17
CA VAL A 108 -9.31 3.76 6.33
C VAL A 108 -8.97 2.41 6.96
N LEU A 109 -9.98 1.60 7.26
CA LEU A 109 -9.78 0.28 7.87
C LEU A 109 -8.89 -0.63 7.00
N LEU A 110 -9.07 -0.61 5.69
CA LEU A 110 -8.28 -1.42 4.76
C LEU A 110 -6.85 -0.89 4.56
N ALA A 111 -6.61 0.40 4.75
CA ALA A 111 -5.27 1.00 4.65
C ALA A 111 -4.41 0.76 5.91
N ILE A 112 -5.03 0.74 7.10
CA ILE A 112 -4.34 0.60 8.40
C ILE A 112 -3.35 -0.58 8.41
N PRO A 113 -3.69 -1.82 8.00
CA PRO A 113 -2.79 -2.96 8.09
C PRO A 113 -1.46 -2.76 7.36
N SER A 114 -1.49 -2.17 6.17
CA SER A 114 -0.28 -1.97 5.35
C SER A 114 0.63 -0.89 5.95
N ILE A 115 0.05 0.22 6.41
CA ILE A 115 0.79 1.33 7.03
C ILE A 115 1.35 0.92 8.38
N LEU A 116 0.54 0.24 9.20
CA LEU A 116 0.94 -0.28 10.52
C LEU A 116 2.09 -1.27 10.39
N ALA A 117 1.98 -2.22 9.45
CA ALA A 117 3.02 -3.21 9.20
C ALA A 117 4.34 -2.54 8.77
N GLY A 118 4.30 -1.54 7.89
CA GLY A 118 5.49 -0.80 7.47
C GLY A 118 6.14 -0.02 8.61
N ALA A 119 5.36 0.65 9.45
CA ALA A 119 5.85 1.40 10.58
C ALA A 119 6.47 0.50 11.64
N TYR A 120 5.78 -0.56 12.05
CA TYR A 120 6.26 -1.51 13.06
C TYR A 120 7.48 -2.29 12.56
N SER A 121 7.44 -2.90 11.38
CA SER A 121 8.56 -3.68 10.85
C SER A 121 9.75 -2.81 10.49
N GLY A 122 9.53 -1.54 10.16
CA GLY A 122 10.58 -0.56 9.96
C GLY A 122 11.43 -0.39 11.21
N LEU A 123 10.81 -0.09 12.35
CA LEU A 123 11.52 0.09 13.62
C LEU A 123 12.17 -1.22 14.10
N GLU A 124 11.48 -2.35 13.96
CA GLU A 124 12.01 -3.67 14.33
C GLU A 124 13.25 -4.06 13.52
N SER A 125 13.43 -3.51 12.33
CA SER A 125 14.59 -3.78 11.47
C SER A 125 15.86 -3.05 11.88
N VAL A 126 15.76 -2.06 12.78
CA VAL A 126 16.93 -1.33 13.29
C VAL A 126 17.75 -2.23 14.19
N ASP A 127 19.08 -2.22 13.98
CA ASP A 127 19.99 -3.06 14.73
C ASP A 127 19.98 -2.69 16.22
N ARG A 128 19.84 -3.72 17.06
CA ARG A 128 19.85 -3.60 18.53
C ARG A 128 21.12 -2.97 19.06
N GLN A 129 22.28 -3.27 18.47
CA GLN A 129 23.56 -2.67 18.87
C GLN A 129 23.57 -1.17 18.65
N THR A 130 22.94 -0.69 17.58
CA THR A 130 22.79 0.76 17.31
C THR A 130 21.93 1.43 18.39
N ILE A 131 20.82 0.79 18.79
CA ILE A 131 19.92 1.29 19.82
C ILE A 131 20.64 1.32 21.18
N ASP A 132 21.36 0.23 21.53
CA ASP A 132 22.10 0.15 22.81
C ASP A 132 23.25 1.15 22.87
N SER A 133 23.94 1.42 21.76
CA SER A 133 24.98 2.44 21.67
C SER A 133 24.42 3.86 21.88
N ALA A 134 23.25 4.15 21.31
CA ALA A 134 22.56 5.41 21.53
C ALA A 134 22.14 5.59 23.01
N ARG A 135 21.65 4.53 23.64
CA ARG A 135 21.28 4.50 25.05
C ARG A 135 22.51 4.72 25.96
N ALA A 136 23.64 4.05 25.65
CA ALA A 136 24.91 4.23 26.36
C ALA A 136 25.46 5.65 26.23
N SER A 137 25.15 6.36 25.14
CA SER A 137 25.48 7.78 24.92
C SER A 137 24.57 8.74 25.70
N GLY A 138 23.64 8.25 26.53
CA GLY A 138 22.75 9.05 27.36
C GLY A 138 21.47 9.55 26.65
N MET A 139 21.11 9.01 25.49
CA MET A 139 19.87 9.37 24.83
C MET A 139 18.65 8.78 25.57
N THR A 140 17.60 9.59 25.70
CA THR A 140 16.31 9.11 26.24
C THR A 140 15.59 8.25 25.19
N GLU A 141 14.65 7.38 25.61
CA GLU A 141 13.91 6.50 24.71
C GLU A 141 13.16 7.29 23.60
N LEU A 142 12.60 8.47 23.91
CA LEU A 142 11.98 9.33 22.92
C LEU A 142 13.00 9.90 21.90
N GLN A 143 14.22 10.21 22.36
CA GLN A 143 15.30 10.65 21.48
C GLN A 143 15.78 9.49 20.59
N ILE A 144 15.87 8.29 21.12
CA ILE A 144 16.22 7.07 20.36
C ILE A 144 15.15 6.84 19.28
N LEU A 145 13.88 6.84 19.66
CA LEU A 145 12.78 6.67 18.71
C LEU A 145 12.84 7.71 17.57
N THR A 146 12.92 9.00 17.91
CA THR A 146 12.75 10.08 16.92
C THR A 146 14.02 10.39 16.13
N LYS A 147 15.23 10.21 16.70
CA LYS A 147 16.50 10.57 16.09
C LYS A 147 17.29 9.38 15.53
N VAL A 148 16.94 8.16 15.93
CA VAL A 148 17.67 6.95 15.51
C VAL A 148 16.72 5.99 14.77
N GLU A 149 15.71 5.47 15.47
CA GLU A 149 14.87 4.41 14.90
C GLU A 149 14.03 4.88 13.71
N ILE A 150 13.27 5.98 13.84
CA ILE A 150 12.43 6.49 12.75
C ILE A 150 13.27 6.85 11.52
N PRO A 151 14.38 7.63 11.62
CA PRO A 151 15.19 7.95 10.45
C PRO A 151 15.79 6.73 9.75
N LEU A 152 16.27 5.74 10.50
CA LEU A 152 16.84 4.51 9.92
C LEU A 152 15.78 3.58 9.31
N SER A 153 14.54 3.66 9.80
CA SER A 153 13.41 2.86 9.31
C SER A 153 12.60 3.52 8.20
N LEU A 154 12.90 4.78 7.84
CA LEU A 154 12.14 5.55 6.84
C LEU A 154 11.86 4.78 5.53
N PRO A 155 12.81 4.04 4.92
CA PRO A 155 12.53 3.32 3.68
C PRO A 155 11.41 2.28 3.83
N LEU A 156 11.31 1.61 4.98
CA LEU A 156 10.26 0.61 5.26
C LEU A 156 8.95 1.29 5.64
N ILE A 157 8.99 2.39 6.39
CA ILE A 157 7.80 3.21 6.70
C ILE A 157 7.18 3.73 5.42
N VAL A 158 7.98 4.32 4.52
CA VAL A 158 7.52 4.81 3.21
C VAL A 158 6.99 3.65 2.35
N GLY A 159 7.62 2.47 2.42
CA GLY A 159 7.14 1.26 1.74
C GLY A 159 5.76 0.81 2.21
N GLY A 160 5.51 0.85 3.53
CA GLY A 160 4.19 0.57 4.11
C GLY A 160 3.14 1.60 3.71
N LEU A 161 3.49 2.89 3.71
CA LEU A 161 2.62 3.97 3.24
C LEU A 161 2.29 3.80 1.74
N ARG A 162 3.29 3.53 0.89
CA ARG A 162 3.14 3.23 -0.53
C ARG A 162 2.13 2.10 -0.76
N ALA A 163 2.29 0.97 -0.06
CA ALA A 163 1.38 -0.16 -0.16
C ALA A 163 -0.06 0.22 0.26
N GLY A 164 -0.22 1.01 1.33
CA GLY A 164 -1.51 1.52 1.78
C GLY A 164 -2.17 2.43 0.74
N VAL A 165 -1.42 3.38 0.16
CA VAL A 165 -1.92 4.29 -0.88
C VAL A 165 -2.40 3.53 -2.11
N LEU A 166 -1.59 2.61 -2.62
CA LEU A 166 -1.95 1.81 -3.80
C LEU A 166 -3.18 0.93 -3.55
N GLN A 167 -3.30 0.38 -2.34
CA GLN A 167 -4.48 -0.37 -1.95
C GLN A 167 -5.74 0.52 -1.92
N VAL A 168 -5.62 1.74 -1.39
CA VAL A 168 -6.75 2.69 -1.37
C VAL A 168 -7.13 3.12 -2.78
N ILE A 169 -6.19 3.44 -3.67
CA ILE A 169 -6.48 3.76 -5.07
C ILE A 169 -7.30 2.64 -5.73
N ALA A 170 -6.87 1.39 -5.58
CA ALA A 170 -7.63 0.25 -6.11
C ALA A 170 -9.02 0.13 -5.49
N THR A 171 -9.16 0.38 -4.18
CA THR A 171 -10.42 0.26 -3.45
C THR A 171 -11.39 1.40 -3.76
N VAL A 172 -10.92 2.64 -3.96
CA VAL A 172 -11.74 3.79 -4.42
C VAL A 172 -12.38 3.48 -5.78
N THR A 173 -11.67 2.77 -6.67
CA THR A 173 -12.26 2.32 -7.93
C THR A 173 -13.49 1.45 -7.72
N ILE A 174 -13.42 0.51 -6.77
CA ILE A 174 -14.52 -0.39 -6.42
C ILE A 174 -15.63 0.36 -5.65
N ALA A 175 -15.27 1.35 -4.86
CA ALA A 175 -16.22 2.14 -4.05
C ALA A 175 -17.23 2.94 -4.89
N SER A 176 -16.98 3.12 -6.18
CA SER A 176 -17.96 3.70 -7.12
C SER A 176 -19.27 2.92 -7.20
N TYR A 177 -19.25 1.61 -6.92
CA TYR A 177 -20.46 0.75 -6.90
C TYR A 177 -21.38 1.03 -5.70
N VAL A 178 -20.84 1.60 -4.62
CA VAL A 178 -21.65 2.03 -3.46
C VAL A 178 -21.97 3.53 -3.50
N GLY A 179 -21.78 4.17 -4.67
CA GLY A 179 -22.19 5.56 -4.89
C GLY A 179 -21.09 6.60 -4.65
N LEU A 180 -19.86 6.20 -4.34
CA LEU A 180 -18.73 7.12 -4.30
C LEU A 180 -18.34 7.56 -5.74
N GLY A 181 -17.79 8.75 -5.87
CA GLY A 181 -17.25 9.26 -7.14
C GLY A 181 -15.91 8.62 -7.53
N GLY A 182 -15.08 9.40 -8.20
CA GLY A 182 -13.75 8.98 -8.65
C GLY A 182 -13.74 8.26 -9.99
N LEU A 183 -12.54 7.87 -10.45
CA LEU A 183 -12.33 7.23 -11.76
C LEU A 183 -13.12 5.92 -11.92
N GLY A 184 -13.37 5.18 -10.84
CA GLY A 184 -14.19 3.98 -10.86
C GLY A 184 -15.61 4.22 -11.38
N ARG A 185 -16.13 5.43 -11.27
CA ARG A 185 -17.45 5.80 -11.80
C ARG A 185 -17.52 5.74 -13.33
N ILE A 186 -16.40 5.99 -14.00
CA ILE A 186 -16.28 5.86 -15.46
C ILE A 186 -16.48 4.38 -15.83
N ILE A 187 -15.78 3.47 -15.14
CA ILE A 187 -15.89 2.02 -15.36
C ILE A 187 -17.31 1.55 -15.06
N ALA A 188 -17.87 1.92 -13.90
CA ALA A 188 -19.22 1.50 -13.51
C ALA A 188 -20.30 2.00 -14.48
N SER A 189 -20.17 3.22 -15.00
CA SER A 189 -21.11 3.75 -16.03
C SER A 189 -20.96 3.02 -17.36
N GLY A 190 -19.74 2.69 -17.77
CA GLY A 190 -19.47 1.91 -18.97
C GLY A 190 -20.10 0.52 -18.90
N ILE A 191 -20.00 -0.16 -17.76
CA ILE A 191 -20.64 -1.45 -17.54
C ILE A 191 -22.17 -1.34 -17.68
N GLY A 192 -22.78 -0.31 -17.08
CA GLY A 192 -24.21 -0.10 -17.16
C GLY A 192 -24.74 0.20 -18.58
N LEU A 193 -23.88 0.74 -19.45
CA LEU A 193 -24.21 1.10 -20.83
C LEU A 193 -23.71 0.07 -21.86
N ASN A 194 -22.99 -0.98 -21.45
CA ASN A 194 -22.25 -1.90 -22.31
C ASN A 194 -21.24 -1.17 -23.24
N ASP A 195 -20.67 -0.07 -22.75
CA ASP A 195 -19.68 0.77 -23.45
C ASP A 195 -18.27 0.30 -23.08
N TYR A 196 -17.72 -0.60 -23.89
CA TYR A 196 -16.43 -1.25 -23.63
C TYR A 196 -15.26 -0.29 -23.73
N ASP A 197 -15.35 0.76 -24.56
CA ASP A 197 -14.31 1.77 -24.76
C ASP A 197 -14.16 2.61 -23.48
N ARG A 198 -15.28 2.98 -22.87
CA ARG A 198 -15.34 3.69 -21.58
C ARG A 198 -14.84 2.80 -20.42
N ILE A 199 -15.21 1.50 -20.40
CA ILE A 199 -14.74 0.56 -19.38
C ILE A 199 -13.23 0.47 -19.42
N LEU A 200 -12.67 0.19 -20.60
CA LEU A 200 -11.23 0.01 -20.77
C LEU A 200 -10.49 1.33 -20.59
N GLY A 201 -11.02 2.45 -21.10
CA GLY A 201 -10.47 3.78 -20.89
C GLY A 201 -10.37 4.15 -19.41
N GLY A 202 -11.43 3.91 -18.64
CA GLY A 202 -11.44 4.11 -17.20
C GLY A 202 -10.43 3.22 -16.47
N ALA A 203 -10.31 1.95 -16.86
CA ALA A 203 -9.34 1.02 -16.28
C ALA A 203 -7.88 1.44 -16.56
N ILE A 204 -7.60 1.92 -17.78
CA ILE A 204 -6.29 2.46 -18.16
C ILE A 204 -5.96 3.70 -17.31
N LEU A 205 -6.91 4.64 -17.15
CA LEU A 205 -6.72 5.84 -16.34
C LEU A 205 -6.38 5.51 -14.88
N VAL A 206 -7.09 4.56 -14.25
CA VAL A 206 -6.80 4.10 -12.88
C VAL A 206 -5.41 3.45 -12.81
N THR A 207 -5.08 2.63 -13.81
CA THR A 207 -3.77 1.95 -13.85
C THR A 207 -2.63 2.96 -13.98
N VAL A 208 -2.76 3.93 -14.88
CA VAL A 208 -1.76 5.01 -15.06
C VAL A 208 -1.62 5.83 -13.78
N LEU A 209 -2.74 6.19 -13.13
CA LEU A 209 -2.72 6.89 -11.85
C LEU A 209 -1.95 6.09 -10.79
N ALA A 210 -2.27 4.80 -10.65
CA ALA A 210 -1.59 3.92 -9.68
C ALA A 210 -0.08 3.82 -9.97
N LEU A 211 0.32 3.66 -11.23
CA LEU A 211 1.73 3.60 -11.63
C LEU A 211 2.47 4.91 -11.38
N LEU A 212 1.84 6.05 -11.65
CA LEU A 212 2.44 7.38 -11.38
C LEU A 212 2.66 7.58 -9.88
N VAL A 213 1.65 7.29 -9.06
CA VAL A 213 1.77 7.38 -7.60
C VAL A 213 2.80 6.38 -7.07
N ASP A 214 2.83 5.17 -7.60
CA ASP A 214 3.83 4.14 -7.26
C ASP A 214 5.26 4.62 -7.57
N ALA A 215 5.48 5.22 -8.74
CA ALA A 215 6.77 5.78 -9.13
C ALA A 215 7.21 6.93 -8.21
N VAL A 216 6.29 7.82 -7.82
CA VAL A 216 6.58 8.89 -6.85
C VAL A 216 7.04 8.32 -5.52
N PHE A 217 6.30 7.34 -4.97
CA PHE A 217 6.70 6.69 -3.73
C PHE A 217 8.00 5.90 -3.85
N ALA A 218 8.27 5.27 -5.00
CA ALA A 218 9.54 4.58 -5.26
C ALA A 218 10.73 5.55 -5.23
N ILE A 219 10.55 6.76 -5.77
CA ILE A 219 11.58 7.83 -5.71
C ILE A 219 11.77 8.29 -4.26
N ILE A 220 10.69 8.59 -3.53
CA ILE A 220 10.75 8.98 -2.13
C ILE A 220 11.48 7.91 -1.30
N GLN A 221 11.14 6.64 -1.50
CA GLN A 221 11.74 5.52 -0.79
C GLN A 221 13.25 5.40 -1.07
N ARG A 222 13.68 5.65 -2.32
CA ARG A 222 15.11 5.68 -2.67
C ARG A 222 15.85 6.84 -2.02
N LEU A 223 15.23 8.02 -1.97
CA LEU A 223 15.82 9.21 -1.35
C LEU A 223 15.92 9.11 0.18
N THR A 224 15.04 8.32 0.81
CA THR A 224 15.09 8.07 2.26
C THR A 224 16.03 6.93 2.64
N ALA A 225 16.54 6.15 1.67
CA ALA A 225 17.50 5.08 1.92
C ALA A 225 18.84 5.67 2.37
N THR A 226 19.25 5.35 3.60
CA THR A 226 20.55 5.82 4.15
C THR A 226 21.68 5.05 3.46
N PRO A 227 22.64 5.74 2.82
CA PRO A 227 23.80 5.10 2.21
C PRO A 227 24.58 4.30 3.27
N GLY A 228 24.89 3.03 2.98
CA GLY A 228 25.76 2.19 3.83
C GLY A 228 25.07 1.07 4.60
N VAL A 229 23.76 1.14 4.86
CA VAL A 229 23.06 0.05 5.59
C VAL A 229 22.81 -1.18 4.70
N GLY A 230 22.69 -0.99 3.37
CA GLY A 230 22.51 -2.09 2.41
C GLY A 230 23.78 -2.86 2.10
N SER A 231 24.93 -2.16 2.01
CA SER A 231 26.21 -2.75 1.63
C SER A 231 26.80 -3.68 2.70
N ALA A 232 26.55 -3.41 3.98
CA ALA A 232 27.03 -4.26 5.07
C ALA A 232 26.39 -5.66 5.03
N ARG A 233 25.08 -5.76 4.74
CA ARG A 233 24.38 -7.05 4.62
C ARG A 233 24.79 -7.84 3.38
N GLU A 234 25.09 -7.19 2.26
CA GLU A 234 25.59 -7.86 1.07
C GLU A 234 27.00 -8.41 1.28
N THR A 235 27.87 -7.63 1.93
CA THR A 235 29.23 -8.04 2.25
C THR A 235 29.24 -9.23 3.25
N GLU A 236 28.36 -9.22 4.23
CA GLU A 236 28.21 -10.32 5.19
C GLU A 236 27.65 -11.59 4.53
N ARG A 237 26.64 -11.46 3.65
CA ARG A 237 26.12 -12.60 2.85
C ARG A 237 27.18 -13.19 1.93
N ASP A 238 27.99 -12.35 1.29
CA ASP A 238 29.10 -12.81 0.43
C ASP A 238 30.20 -13.46 1.24
N SER A 239 30.50 -12.95 2.44
CA SER A 239 31.48 -13.57 3.34
C SER A 239 31.01 -14.94 3.85
N LEU A 240 29.71 -15.07 4.16
CA LEU A 240 29.11 -16.36 4.56
C LEU A 240 29.05 -17.36 3.39
N ARG A 241 28.73 -16.88 2.17
CA ARG A 241 28.81 -17.73 0.96
C ARG A 241 30.21 -18.23 0.65
N ARG A 242 31.23 -17.40 0.88
CA ARG A 242 32.66 -17.80 0.70
C ARG A 242 33.15 -18.75 1.80
N ARG A 243 32.49 -18.77 2.98
CA ARG A 243 32.82 -19.67 4.10
C ARG A 243 32.04 -20.98 4.07
N ALA A 244 31.01 -21.12 3.24
CA ALA A 244 30.30 -22.38 3.08
C ALA A 244 31.26 -23.43 2.51
N PRO A 245 31.42 -24.58 3.18
CA PRO A 245 32.26 -25.66 2.65
C PRO A 245 31.70 -26.11 1.30
N GLY A 246 32.59 -26.20 0.31
CA GLY A 246 32.22 -26.69 -1.02
C GLY A 246 31.55 -28.08 -0.92
N PRO A 247 30.78 -28.49 -1.93
CA PRO A 247 30.14 -29.78 -1.92
C PRO A 247 31.23 -30.85 -1.71
N SER A 248 31.08 -31.60 -0.59
CA SER A 248 31.97 -32.74 -0.30
C SER A 248 31.87 -33.72 -1.46
N THR A 249 32.89 -33.78 -2.25
CA THR A 249 33.11 -34.90 -3.20
C THR A 249 33.25 -36.16 -2.36
N THR A 250 32.19 -36.89 -2.18
CA THR A 250 32.25 -38.27 -1.71
C THR A 250 32.95 -39.06 -2.80
N VAL A 251 34.26 -39.26 -2.64
CA VAL A 251 35.03 -40.23 -3.41
C VAL A 251 34.46 -41.59 -3.04
N GLY A 252 33.72 -42.19 -3.98
CA GLY A 252 33.23 -43.55 -3.86
C GLY A 252 34.40 -44.49 -3.73
N THR A 253 34.47 -45.15 -2.57
CA THR A 253 35.37 -46.34 -2.37
C THR A 253 34.91 -47.45 -3.31
N PRO A 254 35.79 -48.01 -4.16
CA PRO A 254 35.43 -49.15 -4.98
C PRO A 254 35.21 -50.36 -4.12
N ILE A 255 34.06 -50.98 -4.26
CA ILE A 255 33.72 -52.28 -3.65
C ILE A 255 34.63 -53.33 -4.33
N GLN A 256 35.61 -53.91 -3.58
CA GLN A 256 36.28 -55.10 -3.99
C GLN A 256 35.33 -56.30 -3.87
N GLU A 257 34.85 -56.79 -4.98
CA GLU A 257 34.31 -58.14 -5.09
C GLU A 257 35.43 -59.15 -4.72
N ARG A 258 35.23 -59.94 -3.66
CA ARG A 258 35.98 -61.17 -3.40
C ARG A 258 35.12 -62.31 -3.87
N GLU A 259 35.74 -63.11 -4.77
CA GLU A 259 35.35 -64.47 -5.15
C GLU A 259 35.24 -65.40 -3.94
#